data_e92f74521954b3610aaaa47d363169bb
#
_entry.id   e92f74521954b3610aaaa47d363169bb
#
_cell.length_a   1.000
_cell.length_b   1.000
_cell.length_c   1.000
_cell.angle_alpha   90.00
_cell.angle_beta   90.00
_cell.angle_gamma   90.00
#
_symmetry.space_group_name_H-M   'P 1'
#
loop_
_entity.id
_entity.type
_entity.pdbx_description
1 polymer ?
#
loop_
_entity_poly.entity_id
_entity_poly.type
_entity_poly.pdbx_seq_one_letter_code
_entity_poly.pdbx_strand_id
1 'polypeptide(L)'
;MRLYRLLLILLCAYCGAAAAQPYPSKPVRVVMGFPPGTTVDVLMRPIAQRLTETLGQPLVLDNRPGATGIIAIETVVRAPADGYTLLATPGSALTSSPHLHSKIAFDTLRDLKPVIQLGAFSYVLIAHPGVPAKSVPELIALARARPGVLTYGSTGLGSGFHLAGELFATMAKVQLSHVPYKGGPAVVTDMLGGPA
;
A
#
# COMPACT_ATOMS: atom_id res chain seq x y z
N MET A 1 29.32 -44.44 35.95
CA MET A 1 27.92 -43.94 36.02
C MET A 1 27.79 -42.52 36.57
N ARG A 2 28.49 -42.09 37.60
CA ARG A 2 28.37 -40.72 38.18
C ARG A 2 28.94 -39.64 37.24
N LEU A 3 30.04 -39.88 36.56
CA LEU A 3 30.66 -38.93 35.61
C LEU A 3 29.77 -38.65 34.40
N TYR A 4 29.10 -39.65 33.87
CA TYR A 4 28.19 -39.53 32.74
C TYR A 4 26.93 -38.70 33.09
N ARG A 5 26.42 -38.86 34.31
CA ARG A 5 25.30 -38.05 34.82
C ARG A 5 25.68 -36.58 35.01
N LEU A 6 26.88 -36.31 35.50
CA LEU A 6 27.42 -34.94 35.61
C LEU A 6 27.60 -34.27 34.24
N LEU A 7 28.11 -34.99 33.22
CA LEU A 7 28.23 -34.49 31.86
C LEU A 7 26.88 -34.17 31.22
N LEU A 8 25.87 -35.03 31.43
CA LEU A 8 24.49 -34.77 30.94
C LEU A 8 23.86 -33.55 31.63
N ILE A 9 24.06 -33.34 32.89
CA ILE A 9 23.55 -32.17 33.63
C ILE A 9 24.24 -30.89 33.14
N LEU A 10 25.55 -30.92 32.91
CA LEU A 10 26.27 -29.78 32.30
C LEU A 10 25.80 -29.47 30.86
N LEU A 11 25.54 -30.50 30.08
CA LEU A 11 25.05 -30.34 28.72
C LEU A 11 23.63 -29.73 28.66
N CYS A 12 22.75 -30.18 29.60
CA CYS A 12 21.41 -29.60 29.77
C CYS A 12 21.45 -28.15 30.28
N ALA A 13 22.38 -27.82 31.16
CA ALA A 13 22.57 -26.45 31.67
C ALA A 13 23.08 -25.49 30.58
N TYR A 14 23.88 -25.99 29.63
CA TYR A 14 24.34 -25.19 28.47
C TYR A 14 23.24 -24.93 27.45
N CYS A 15 22.26 -25.83 27.27
CA CYS A 15 21.10 -25.63 26.39
C CYS A 15 20.08 -24.62 26.96
N GLY A 16 20.09 -24.35 28.26
CA GLY A 16 19.14 -23.44 28.92
C GLY A 16 19.44 -21.94 28.72
N ALA A 17 20.58 -21.57 28.17
CA ALA A 17 21.01 -20.17 28.02
C ALA A 17 20.77 -19.58 26.63
N ALA A 18 19.95 -20.20 25.78
CA ALA A 18 19.42 -19.54 24.57
C ALA A 18 18.37 -18.50 25.02
N ALA A 19 18.82 -17.41 25.62
CA ALA A 19 17.97 -16.26 25.89
C ALA A 19 17.40 -15.80 24.54
N ALA A 20 16.08 -15.93 24.38
CA ALA A 20 15.39 -15.39 23.21
C ALA A 20 15.75 -13.90 23.10
N GLN A 21 16.43 -13.52 22.03
CA GLN A 21 16.77 -12.12 21.81
C GLN A 21 15.48 -11.31 21.78
N PRO A 22 15.41 -10.17 22.51
CA PRO A 22 14.21 -9.35 22.49
C PRO A 22 13.93 -8.88 21.04
N TYR A 23 12.71 -9.05 20.60
CA TYR A 23 12.28 -8.54 19.29
C TYR A 23 11.76 -7.09 19.46
N PRO A 24 12.16 -6.16 18.57
CA PRO A 24 13.19 -6.29 17.55
C PRO A 24 14.61 -6.08 18.10
N SER A 25 15.59 -6.88 17.64
CA SER A 25 17.02 -6.73 17.96
C SER A 25 17.83 -6.02 16.87
N LYS A 26 17.21 -5.72 15.73
CA LYS A 26 17.77 -5.03 14.56
C LYS A 26 16.71 -4.16 13.91
N PRO A 27 17.06 -3.23 13.01
CA PRO A 27 16.10 -2.40 12.29
C PRO A 27 15.02 -3.21 11.58
N VAL A 28 13.77 -2.72 11.65
CA VAL A 28 12.62 -3.31 10.94
C VAL A 28 12.40 -2.52 9.66
N ARG A 29 12.39 -3.20 8.53
CA ARG A 29 12.14 -2.60 7.21
C ARG A 29 10.66 -2.62 6.89
N VAL A 30 10.10 -1.47 6.51
CA VAL A 30 8.71 -1.35 6.05
C VAL A 30 8.72 -0.98 4.57
N VAL A 31 8.36 -1.94 3.73
CA VAL A 31 8.33 -1.79 2.27
C VAL A 31 6.99 -1.18 1.88
N MET A 32 7.02 -0.13 1.04
CA MET A 32 5.85 0.59 0.57
C MET A 32 5.83 0.64 -0.96
N GLY A 33 4.68 0.27 -1.58
CA GLY A 33 4.55 0.10 -3.03
C GLY A 33 4.30 1.39 -3.82
N PHE A 34 4.44 2.56 -3.19
CA PHE A 34 4.11 3.85 -3.78
C PHE A 34 5.21 4.89 -3.50
N PRO A 35 5.32 5.95 -4.33
CA PRO A 35 6.29 7.01 -4.12
C PRO A 35 6.09 7.73 -2.78
N PRO A 36 7.13 8.44 -2.28
CA PRO A 36 6.98 9.37 -1.16
C PRO A 36 5.88 10.40 -1.39
N GLY A 37 5.23 10.85 -0.30
CA GLY A 37 4.13 11.81 -0.33
C GLY A 37 2.76 11.22 -0.68
N THR A 38 2.65 9.91 -0.90
CA THR A 38 1.36 9.23 -1.03
C THR A 38 0.70 8.98 0.33
N THR A 39 -0.59 8.64 0.34
CA THR A 39 -1.37 8.41 1.57
C THR A 39 -0.68 7.45 2.54
N VAL A 40 -0.13 6.34 2.04
CA VAL A 40 0.57 5.35 2.87
C VAL A 40 1.85 5.93 3.45
N ASP A 41 2.62 6.66 2.66
CA ASP A 41 3.87 7.29 3.11
C ASP A 41 3.62 8.33 4.19
N VAL A 42 2.61 9.19 3.99
CA VAL A 42 2.22 10.23 4.96
C VAL A 42 1.76 9.61 6.29
N LEU A 43 1.01 8.51 6.24
CA LEU A 43 0.58 7.79 7.45
C LEU A 43 1.74 7.07 8.14
N MET A 44 2.63 6.44 7.37
CA MET A 44 3.69 5.63 7.94
C MET A 44 4.82 6.43 8.60
N ARG A 45 5.10 7.65 8.15
CA ARG A 45 6.20 8.46 8.72
C ARG A 45 6.03 8.71 10.23
N PRO A 46 4.92 9.29 10.72
CA PRO A 46 4.74 9.51 12.17
C PRO A 46 4.64 8.19 12.95
N ILE A 47 4.02 7.15 12.36
CA ILE A 47 3.93 5.82 12.97
C ILE A 47 5.33 5.21 13.14
N ALA A 48 6.16 5.25 12.10
CA ALA A 48 7.52 4.73 12.13
C ALA A 48 8.38 5.45 13.16
N GLN A 49 8.27 6.78 13.25
CA GLN A 49 8.95 7.56 14.28
C GLN A 49 8.55 7.10 15.67
N ARG A 50 7.25 7.01 15.96
CA ARG A 50 6.75 6.63 17.28
C ARG A 50 7.12 5.18 17.65
N LEU A 51 7.03 4.27 16.69
CA LEU A 51 7.43 2.87 16.91
C LEU A 51 8.94 2.74 17.11
N THR A 52 9.76 3.54 16.44
CA THR A 52 11.21 3.57 16.67
C THR A 52 11.53 3.94 18.12
N GLU A 53 10.86 4.95 18.68
CA GLU A 53 11.00 5.35 20.09
C GLU A 53 10.56 4.23 21.05
N THR A 54 9.44 3.56 20.73
CA THR A 54 8.85 2.54 21.62
C THR A 54 9.62 1.21 21.58
N LEU A 55 10.07 0.80 20.39
CA LEU A 55 10.71 -0.49 20.17
C LEU A 55 12.23 -0.44 20.35
N GLY A 56 12.82 0.76 20.43
CA GLY A 56 14.27 0.94 20.56
C GLY A 56 15.06 0.54 19.31
N GLN A 57 14.40 0.27 18.19
CA GLN A 57 15.02 -0.08 16.92
C GLN A 57 14.38 0.73 15.78
N PRO A 58 15.15 1.19 14.79
CA PRO A 58 14.63 1.98 13.68
C PRO A 58 13.63 1.21 12.83
N LEU A 59 12.50 1.87 12.48
CA LEU A 59 11.66 1.45 11.37
C LEU A 59 12.11 2.18 10.10
N VAL A 60 12.70 1.43 9.18
CA VAL A 60 13.23 1.95 7.91
C VAL A 60 12.16 1.88 6.83
N LEU A 61 11.68 3.03 6.39
CA LEU A 61 10.69 3.13 5.31
C LEU A 61 11.40 3.01 3.95
N ASP A 62 11.00 2.00 3.16
CA ASP A 62 11.57 1.68 1.85
C ASP A 62 10.50 1.77 0.75
N ASN A 63 10.49 2.86 0.02
CA ASN A 63 9.56 3.05 -1.09
C ASN A 63 10.02 2.28 -2.33
N ARG A 64 9.24 1.28 -2.75
CA ARG A 64 9.42 0.44 -3.95
C ARG A 64 8.23 0.60 -4.90
N PRO A 65 8.11 1.74 -5.58
CA PRO A 65 6.99 1.99 -6.47
C PRO A 65 7.05 1.11 -7.73
N GLY A 66 5.88 0.79 -8.26
CA GLY A 66 5.74 0.09 -9.54
C GLY A 66 4.61 -0.94 -9.55
N ALA A 67 4.01 -1.12 -10.72
CA ALA A 67 2.91 -2.03 -10.99
C ALA A 67 1.80 -1.97 -9.91
N THR A 68 1.40 -0.76 -9.52
CA THR A 68 0.36 -0.47 -8.51
C THR A 68 0.61 -1.19 -7.16
N GLY A 69 1.90 -1.29 -6.77
CA GLY A 69 2.34 -1.88 -5.50
C GLY A 69 2.78 -3.35 -5.58
N ILE A 70 2.62 -4.03 -6.70
CA ILE A 70 3.00 -5.45 -6.86
C ILE A 70 4.48 -5.67 -6.57
N ILE A 71 5.37 -4.78 -7.03
CA ILE A 71 6.82 -4.89 -6.79
C ILE A 71 7.13 -4.92 -5.28
N ALA A 72 6.47 -4.09 -4.50
CA ALA A 72 6.63 -4.06 -3.05
C ALA A 72 6.12 -5.34 -2.40
N ILE A 73 4.95 -5.83 -2.82
CA ILE A 73 4.35 -7.07 -2.32
C ILE A 73 5.30 -8.24 -2.59
N GLU A 74 5.78 -8.41 -3.82
CA GLU A 74 6.73 -9.47 -4.16
C GLU A 74 8.04 -9.37 -3.38
N THR A 75 8.51 -8.16 -3.10
CA THR A 75 9.70 -7.94 -2.28
C THR A 75 9.52 -8.50 -0.87
N VAL A 76 8.33 -8.30 -0.26
CA VAL A 76 8.02 -8.79 1.08
C VAL A 76 7.77 -10.29 1.08
N VAL A 77 7.04 -10.81 0.09
CA VAL A 77 6.77 -12.26 -0.04
C VAL A 77 8.07 -13.07 -0.16
N ARG A 78 9.09 -12.51 -0.82
CA ARG A 78 10.41 -13.17 -0.96
C ARG A 78 11.33 -12.98 0.25
N ALA A 79 10.98 -12.11 1.20
CA ALA A 79 11.78 -11.88 2.39
C ALA A 79 11.58 -13.00 3.41
N PRO A 80 12.53 -13.21 4.34
CA PRO A 80 12.32 -14.12 5.47
C PRO A 80 11.10 -13.73 6.30
N ALA A 81 10.32 -14.71 6.72
CA ALA A 81 9.12 -14.50 7.56
C ALA A 81 9.50 -14.36 9.06
N ASP A 82 10.51 -13.52 9.34
CA ASP A 82 11.09 -13.28 10.66
C ASP A 82 10.55 -12.03 11.38
N GLY A 83 9.59 -11.33 10.73
CA GLY A 83 9.01 -10.10 11.26
C GLY A 83 9.84 -8.83 10.99
N TYR A 84 11.02 -8.92 10.38
CA TYR A 84 11.87 -7.76 10.11
C TYR A 84 11.63 -7.10 8.75
N THR A 85 10.77 -7.69 7.91
CA THR A 85 10.31 -7.06 6.65
C THR A 85 8.80 -7.03 6.63
N LEU A 86 8.24 -5.84 6.72
CA LEU A 86 6.79 -5.59 6.74
C LEU A 86 6.36 -4.92 5.44
N LEU A 87 5.10 -5.09 5.08
CA LEU A 87 4.45 -4.39 3.96
C LEU A 87 3.48 -3.35 4.52
N ALA A 88 3.58 -2.11 4.04
CA ALA A 88 2.53 -1.11 4.22
C ALA A 88 1.97 -0.71 2.84
N THR A 89 0.69 -1.01 2.61
CA THR A 89 0.07 -0.88 1.29
C THR A 89 -1.43 -0.57 1.39
N PRO A 90 -2.03 0.10 0.40
CA PRO A 90 -3.48 0.21 0.31
C PRO A 90 -4.12 -1.18 0.10
N GLY A 91 -5.32 -1.36 0.63
CA GLY A 91 -6.08 -2.61 0.44
C GLY A 91 -6.29 -2.99 -1.02
N SER A 92 -6.48 -2.01 -1.92
CA SER A 92 -6.64 -2.26 -3.35
C SER A 92 -5.45 -2.97 -4.00
N ALA A 93 -4.23 -2.75 -3.53
CA ALA A 93 -3.05 -3.46 -4.03
C ALA A 93 -3.09 -4.96 -3.70
N LEU A 94 -3.77 -5.34 -2.61
CA LEU A 94 -3.91 -6.72 -2.16
C LEU A 94 -5.16 -7.42 -2.71
N THR A 95 -6.23 -6.66 -2.99
CA THR A 95 -7.52 -7.23 -3.39
C THR A 95 -7.81 -7.10 -4.87
N SER A 96 -7.49 -5.96 -5.49
CA SER A 96 -7.86 -5.66 -6.88
C SER A 96 -6.73 -5.90 -7.86
N SER A 97 -5.50 -5.48 -7.51
CA SER A 97 -4.35 -5.62 -8.41
C SER A 97 -4.08 -7.07 -8.83
N PRO A 98 -4.22 -8.10 -7.97
CA PRO A 98 -4.07 -9.48 -8.37
C PRO A 98 -5.00 -9.95 -9.49
N HIS A 99 -6.18 -9.36 -9.61
CA HIS A 99 -7.15 -9.71 -10.66
C HIS A 99 -6.94 -8.94 -11.97
N LEU A 100 -6.13 -7.89 -11.96
CA LEU A 100 -5.91 -7.01 -13.11
C LEU A 100 -4.56 -7.25 -13.82
N HIS A 101 -3.68 -8.03 -13.19
CA HIS A 101 -2.38 -8.36 -13.75
C HIS A 101 -2.30 -9.85 -14.08
N SER A 102 -1.91 -10.18 -15.31
CA SER A 102 -1.88 -11.56 -15.81
C SER A 102 -0.74 -12.43 -15.25
N LYS A 103 0.28 -11.81 -14.65
CA LYS A 103 1.46 -12.50 -14.12
C LYS A 103 1.75 -12.00 -12.71
N ILE A 104 1.21 -12.70 -11.71
CA ILE A 104 1.46 -12.43 -10.29
C ILE A 104 2.12 -13.66 -9.68
N ALA A 105 3.22 -13.44 -8.96
CA ALA A 105 4.03 -14.50 -8.37
C ALA A 105 3.71 -14.74 -6.88
N PHE A 106 2.56 -14.27 -6.38
CA PHE A 106 2.16 -14.42 -4.97
C PHE A 106 0.65 -14.65 -4.83
N ASP A 107 0.26 -15.23 -3.71
CA ASP A 107 -1.12 -15.31 -3.23
C ASP A 107 -1.25 -14.49 -1.95
N THR A 108 -2.12 -13.46 -1.98
CA THR A 108 -2.28 -12.53 -0.86
C THR A 108 -2.66 -13.22 0.45
N LEU A 109 -3.52 -14.24 0.39
CA LEU A 109 -4.03 -14.92 1.59
C LEU A 109 -3.06 -15.96 2.13
N ARG A 110 -2.28 -16.59 1.24
CA ARG A 110 -1.32 -17.63 1.60
C ARG A 110 0.01 -17.06 2.05
N ASP A 111 0.54 -16.08 1.30
CA ASP A 111 1.94 -15.67 1.40
C ASP A 111 2.14 -14.46 2.33
N LEU A 112 1.05 -13.78 2.73
CA LEU A 112 1.10 -12.64 3.64
C LEU A 112 0.30 -12.93 4.93
N LYS A 113 0.79 -12.39 6.05
CA LYS A 113 0.07 -12.41 7.33
C LYS A 113 -0.34 -10.99 7.69
N PRO A 114 -1.64 -10.70 7.86
CA PRO A 114 -2.10 -9.38 8.27
C PRO A 114 -1.65 -9.09 9.70
N VAL A 115 -1.17 -7.86 9.93
CA VAL A 115 -0.75 -7.40 11.26
C VAL A 115 -1.80 -6.44 11.81
N ILE A 116 -2.06 -5.33 11.12
CA ILE A 116 -3.02 -4.31 11.56
C ILE A 116 -3.49 -3.46 10.37
N GLN A 117 -4.71 -2.98 10.46
CA GLN A 117 -5.19 -1.90 9.60
C GLN A 117 -4.77 -0.54 10.19
N LEU A 118 -3.92 0.19 9.48
CA LEU A 118 -3.37 1.47 9.94
C LEU A 118 -4.40 2.61 9.91
N GLY A 119 -5.38 2.51 9.01
CA GLY A 119 -6.43 3.51 8.85
C GLY A 119 -7.39 3.18 7.71
N ALA A 120 -8.43 3.99 7.59
CA ALA A 120 -9.35 3.98 6.46
C ALA A 120 -9.55 5.41 5.98
N PHE A 121 -9.83 5.57 4.69
CA PHE A 121 -10.12 6.86 4.09
C PHE A 121 -11.25 6.72 3.07
N SER A 122 -11.99 7.81 2.88
CA SER A 122 -13.03 7.90 1.85
C SER A 122 -12.47 8.51 0.58
N TYR A 123 -12.97 8.09 -0.57
CA TYR A 123 -12.71 8.77 -1.83
C TYR A 123 -13.57 10.02 -1.94
N VAL A 124 -13.00 11.09 -2.47
CA VAL A 124 -13.69 12.34 -2.73
C VAL A 124 -13.60 12.63 -4.23
N LEU A 125 -14.72 12.91 -4.85
CA LEU A 125 -14.77 13.40 -6.23
C LEU A 125 -14.50 14.89 -6.23
N ILE A 126 -13.44 15.30 -6.91
CA ILE A 126 -13.07 16.70 -7.13
C ILE A 126 -13.02 16.99 -8.63
N ALA A 127 -13.33 18.22 -9.00
CA ALA A 127 -13.26 18.66 -10.39
C ALA A 127 -12.47 19.98 -10.46
N HIS A 128 -11.72 20.16 -11.56
CA HIS A 128 -11.07 21.44 -11.85
C HIS A 128 -12.13 22.54 -12.03
N PRO A 129 -11.93 23.79 -11.57
CA PRO A 129 -12.89 24.88 -11.71
C PRO A 129 -13.30 25.18 -13.15
N GLY A 130 -12.48 24.84 -14.14
CA GLY A 130 -12.79 24.95 -15.56
C GLY A 130 -13.83 23.95 -16.08
N VAL A 131 -14.19 22.92 -15.31
CA VAL A 131 -15.29 22.01 -15.65
C VAL A 131 -16.61 22.71 -15.35
N PRO A 132 -17.49 22.92 -16.36
CA PRO A 132 -18.74 23.69 -16.19
C PRO A 132 -19.83 22.84 -15.53
N ALA A 133 -19.55 22.34 -14.30
CA ALA A 133 -20.46 21.59 -13.47
C ALA A 133 -20.20 21.91 -11.99
N LYS A 134 -21.22 22.30 -11.24
CA LYS A 134 -21.15 22.67 -9.82
C LYS A 134 -21.75 21.61 -8.91
N SER A 135 -22.27 20.53 -9.47
CA SER A 135 -22.88 19.43 -8.73
C SER A 135 -22.67 18.11 -9.47
N VAL A 136 -22.80 16.99 -8.76
CA VAL A 136 -22.71 15.65 -9.36
C VAL A 136 -23.75 15.44 -10.45
N PRO A 137 -25.04 15.84 -10.30
CA PRO A 137 -26.01 15.76 -11.39
C PRO A 137 -25.60 16.54 -12.65
N GLU A 138 -25.04 17.74 -12.50
CA GLU A 138 -24.56 18.55 -13.63
C GLU A 138 -23.34 17.89 -14.29
N LEU A 139 -22.42 17.31 -13.53
CA LEU A 139 -21.29 16.57 -14.05
C LEU A 139 -21.73 15.35 -14.87
N ILE A 140 -22.73 14.61 -14.37
CA ILE A 140 -23.33 13.46 -15.07
C ILE A 140 -23.99 13.92 -16.37
N ALA A 141 -24.76 15.02 -16.35
CA ALA A 141 -25.37 15.59 -17.54
C ALA A 141 -24.34 15.99 -18.59
N LEU A 142 -23.26 16.67 -18.15
CA LEU A 142 -22.14 17.04 -19.02
C LEU A 142 -21.45 15.83 -19.66
N ALA A 143 -21.17 14.80 -18.84
CA ALA A 143 -20.55 13.55 -19.32
C ALA A 143 -21.43 12.81 -20.34
N ARG A 144 -22.76 12.82 -20.13
CA ARG A 144 -23.71 12.24 -21.10
C ARG A 144 -23.78 13.01 -22.42
N ALA A 145 -23.68 14.35 -22.34
CA ALA A 145 -23.68 15.18 -23.52
C ALA A 145 -22.39 15.06 -24.35
N ARG A 146 -21.29 14.65 -23.73
CA ARG A 146 -19.97 14.54 -24.37
C ARG A 146 -19.28 13.22 -23.93
N PRO A 147 -19.75 12.04 -24.41
CA PRO A 147 -19.21 10.74 -24.02
C PRO A 147 -17.70 10.63 -24.30
N GLY A 148 -16.93 10.21 -23.31
CA GLY A 148 -15.48 10.00 -23.40
C GLY A 148 -14.62 11.27 -23.46
N VAL A 149 -15.21 12.48 -23.45
CA VAL A 149 -14.47 13.75 -23.50
C VAL A 149 -13.95 14.16 -22.12
N LEU A 150 -14.73 13.92 -21.05
CA LEU A 150 -14.27 14.19 -19.71
C LEU A 150 -13.25 13.14 -19.28
N THR A 151 -12.11 13.63 -18.80
CA THR A 151 -11.05 12.78 -18.25
C THR A 151 -11.13 12.70 -16.72
N TYR A 152 -10.67 11.60 -16.13
CA TYR A 152 -10.44 11.51 -14.71
C TYR A 152 -9.07 10.92 -14.40
N GLY A 153 -8.41 11.47 -13.38
CA GLY A 153 -7.08 11.02 -12.92
C GLY A 153 -7.16 9.96 -11.82
N SER A 154 -6.24 9.02 -11.85
CA SER A 154 -6.03 8.07 -10.75
C SER A 154 -4.55 7.85 -10.45
N THR A 155 -4.25 7.17 -9.35
CA THR A 155 -2.87 6.81 -8.97
C THR A 155 -2.33 5.57 -9.68
N GLY A 156 -2.95 5.19 -10.80
CA GLY A 156 -2.55 4.07 -11.66
C GLY A 156 -3.67 3.05 -11.88
N LEU A 157 -3.48 2.23 -12.90
CA LEU A 157 -4.42 1.18 -13.29
C LEU A 157 -4.60 0.18 -12.13
N GLY A 158 -5.85 -0.12 -11.76
CA GLY A 158 -6.19 -1.02 -10.65
C GLY A 158 -6.06 -0.40 -9.27
N SER A 159 -5.67 0.88 -9.15
CA SER A 159 -5.72 1.58 -7.86
C SER A 159 -7.17 1.77 -7.40
N GLY A 160 -7.36 1.96 -6.08
CA GLY A 160 -8.69 2.25 -5.55
C GLY A 160 -9.34 3.50 -6.17
N PHE A 161 -8.54 4.49 -6.54
CA PHE A 161 -9.02 5.70 -7.26
C PHE A 161 -9.52 5.38 -8.67
N HIS A 162 -8.81 4.50 -9.40
CA HIS A 162 -9.27 4.02 -10.70
C HIS A 162 -10.59 3.28 -10.58
N LEU A 163 -10.68 2.32 -9.65
CA LEU A 163 -11.90 1.54 -9.45
C LEU A 163 -13.09 2.40 -8.98
N ALA A 164 -12.83 3.43 -8.16
CA ALA A 164 -13.87 4.37 -7.75
C ALA A 164 -14.39 5.20 -8.96
N GLY A 165 -13.49 5.63 -9.85
CA GLY A 165 -13.88 6.30 -11.10
C GLY A 165 -14.70 5.42 -12.03
N GLU A 166 -14.28 4.17 -12.24
CA GLU A 166 -15.02 3.20 -13.06
C GLU A 166 -16.39 2.84 -12.44
N LEU A 167 -16.45 2.72 -11.12
CA LEU A 167 -17.72 2.49 -10.43
C LEU A 167 -18.67 3.69 -10.60
N PHE A 168 -18.14 4.91 -10.45
CA PHE A 168 -18.93 6.13 -10.69
C PHE A 168 -19.45 6.16 -12.13
N ALA A 169 -18.59 5.94 -13.12
CA ALA A 169 -18.97 5.95 -14.54
C ALA A 169 -20.06 4.89 -14.84
N THR A 170 -19.90 3.69 -14.29
CA THR A 170 -20.86 2.59 -14.41
C THR A 170 -22.20 2.92 -13.79
N MET A 171 -22.22 3.39 -12.54
CA MET A 171 -23.45 3.75 -11.82
C MET A 171 -24.20 4.91 -12.47
N ALA A 172 -23.45 5.93 -12.94
CA ALA A 172 -24.01 7.10 -13.62
C ALA A 172 -24.39 6.82 -15.08
N LYS A 173 -23.97 5.67 -15.63
CA LYS A 173 -24.12 5.30 -17.04
C LYS A 173 -23.54 6.38 -17.97
N VAL A 174 -22.28 6.75 -17.73
CA VAL A 174 -21.50 7.71 -18.49
C VAL A 174 -20.19 7.10 -18.97
N GLN A 175 -19.58 7.70 -20.00
CA GLN A 175 -18.24 7.36 -20.46
C GLN A 175 -17.26 8.46 -20.05
N LEU A 176 -16.22 8.07 -19.32
CA LEU A 176 -15.11 8.92 -18.91
C LEU A 176 -13.80 8.33 -19.42
N SER A 177 -12.82 9.19 -19.73
CA SER A 177 -11.49 8.75 -20.16
C SER A 177 -10.55 8.71 -18.96
N HIS A 178 -9.98 7.53 -18.66
CA HIS A 178 -9.05 7.34 -17.55
C HIS A 178 -7.63 7.82 -17.90
N VAL A 179 -7.04 8.62 -17.00
CA VAL A 179 -5.64 9.07 -17.08
C VAL A 179 -4.87 8.51 -15.85
N PRO A 180 -4.01 7.50 -16.04
CA PRO A 180 -3.22 6.94 -14.94
C PRO A 180 -1.97 7.75 -14.64
N TYR A 181 -1.73 8.10 -13.37
CA TYR A 181 -0.54 8.77 -12.86
C TYR A 181 0.28 7.86 -11.95
N LYS A 182 1.55 8.21 -11.74
CA LYS A 182 2.47 7.49 -10.85
C LYS A 182 2.32 7.96 -9.38
N GLY A 183 1.08 8.12 -8.89
CA GLY A 183 0.78 8.50 -7.51
C GLY A 183 -0.03 9.78 -7.39
N GLY A 184 -0.55 10.05 -6.18
CA GLY A 184 -1.43 11.19 -5.88
C GLY A 184 -0.83 12.56 -6.17
N PRO A 185 0.42 12.86 -5.77
CA PRO A 185 1.02 14.17 -6.05
C PRO A 185 1.00 14.56 -7.53
N ALA A 186 1.25 13.61 -8.44
CA ALA A 186 1.22 13.89 -9.88
C ALA A 186 -0.19 14.21 -10.39
N VAL A 187 -1.23 13.53 -9.89
CA VAL A 187 -2.64 13.84 -10.21
C VAL A 187 -2.98 15.27 -9.76
N VAL A 188 -2.61 15.62 -8.53
CA VAL A 188 -2.92 16.95 -7.98
C VAL A 188 -2.22 18.05 -8.75
N THR A 189 -0.95 17.87 -9.08
CA THR A 189 -0.18 18.86 -9.85
C THR A 189 -0.81 19.11 -11.23
N ASP A 190 -1.19 18.06 -11.93
CA ASP A 190 -1.81 18.16 -13.24
C ASP A 190 -3.19 18.81 -13.15
N MET A 191 -4.01 18.42 -12.17
CA MET A 191 -5.30 19.06 -11.92
C MET A 191 -5.19 20.56 -11.63
N LEU A 192 -4.16 21.00 -10.88
CA LEU A 192 -3.96 22.41 -10.59
C LEU A 192 -3.47 23.21 -11.81
N GLY A 193 -2.80 22.55 -12.75
CA GLY A 193 -2.35 23.14 -14.01
C GLY A 193 -3.48 23.43 -15.00
N GLY A 194 -4.67 22.88 -14.78
CA GLY A 194 -5.83 23.04 -15.64
C GLY A 194 -5.92 21.98 -16.76
N PRO A 195 -7.01 21.98 -17.52
CA PRO A 195 -7.19 21.04 -18.63
C PRO A 195 -6.14 21.30 -19.71
N ALA A 196 -5.40 20.25 -20.06
CA ALA A 196 -4.57 20.22 -21.24
C ALA A 196 -5.42 20.10 -22.50
#